data_98db7435b712e6541889d8f63d236c6d
#
_entry.id   98db7435b712e6541889d8f63d236c6d
#
_cell.length_a   1.000
_cell.length_b   1.000
_cell.length_c   1.000
_cell.angle_alpha   90.00
_cell.angle_beta   90.00
_cell.angle_gamma   90.00
#
_symmetry.space_group_name_H-M   'P 1'
#
loop_
_entity.id
_entity.type
_entity.pdbx_description
1 polymer ?
#
loop_
_entity_poly.entity_id
_entity_poly.type
_entity_poly.pdbx_seq_one_letter_code
_entity_poly.pdbx_strand_id
1 'polypeptide(L)'
;MLALTVLTKRSWNEVPRWGLIIGGAAIMFFGQIALIFAQYALWGPPAPHKIPLADKPILVQLFFIVILMPLLETIVGQWLPIRPINGVFRLSWRVAAVGSIALFTLMHGYVDRAVVSMLLGAVVLAAVFIVEAKRKGRPVLSTWLTHALANACVLSLQHI
;
A
#
# COMPACT_ATOMS: atom_id res chain seq x y z
N MET A 1 19.79 12.50 -19.97
CA MET A 1 19.21 11.21 -19.50
C MET A 1 20.01 10.54 -18.36
N LEU A 2 21.33 10.66 -18.29
CA LEU A 2 22.21 10.13 -17.22
C LEU A 2 22.03 10.80 -15.84
N ALA A 3 21.73 12.08 -15.77
CA ALA A 3 21.60 12.82 -14.50
C ALA A 3 20.38 12.40 -13.67
N LEU A 4 19.25 12.07 -14.31
CA LEU A 4 18.04 11.57 -13.63
C LEU A 4 18.24 10.20 -12.99
N THR A 5 19.08 9.33 -13.58
CA THR A 5 19.34 7.97 -13.09
C THR A 5 20.25 7.96 -11.85
N VAL A 6 21.14 8.95 -11.72
CA VAL A 6 22.04 9.09 -10.56
C VAL A 6 21.32 9.66 -9.34
N LEU A 7 20.38 10.58 -9.53
CA LEU A 7 19.57 11.14 -8.45
C LEU A 7 18.66 10.10 -7.79
N THR A 8 18.13 9.13 -8.57
CA THR A 8 17.20 8.13 -8.04
C THR A 8 17.84 7.05 -7.18
N LYS A 9 19.12 6.71 -7.38
CA LYS A 9 19.77 5.61 -6.64
C LYS A 9 20.30 6.03 -5.26
N ARG A 10 20.68 7.29 -5.08
CA ARG A 10 21.23 7.82 -3.83
C ARG A 10 20.14 8.31 -2.85
N SER A 11 19.04 8.83 -3.40
CA SER A 11 18.00 9.51 -2.61
C SER A 11 17.16 8.61 -1.71
N TRP A 12 16.83 7.38 -2.15
CA TRP A 12 15.93 6.51 -1.38
C TRP A 12 16.56 5.91 -0.11
N ASN A 13 17.88 5.72 -0.09
CA ASN A 13 18.59 5.24 1.11
C ASN A 13 18.75 6.34 2.16
N GLU A 14 18.62 7.60 1.77
CA GLU A 14 18.78 8.77 2.62
C GLU A 14 17.44 9.26 3.22
N VAL A 15 16.30 8.80 2.67
CA VAL A 15 14.98 9.16 3.21
C VAL A 15 14.84 8.55 4.61
N PRO A 16 14.59 9.34 5.65
CA PRO A 16 14.38 8.82 7.00
C PRO A 16 13.16 7.89 7.00
N ARG A 17 13.17 6.88 7.87
CA ARG A 17 12.08 5.88 7.95
C ARG A 17 10.70 6.53 8.05
N TRP A 18 10.56 7.54 8.90
CA TRP A 18 9.30 8.26 9.05
C TRP A 18 8.89 9.02 7.79
N GLY A 19 9.84 9.58 7.06
CA GLY A 19 9.57 10.19 5.75
C GLY A 19 9.06 9.18 4.74
N LEU A 20 9.58 7.94 4.74
CA LEU A 20 9.09 6.87 3.88
C LEU A 20 7.67 6.42 4.28
N ILE A 21 7.40 6.28 5.58
CA ILE A 21 6.09 5.87 6.11
C ILE A 21 5.04 6.94 5.81
N ILE A 22 5.29 8.18 6.21
CA ILE A 22 4.34 9.28 6.04
C ILE A 22 4.14 9.62 4.56
N GLY A 23 5.24 9.68 3.79
CA GLY A 23 5.17 9.91 2.35
C GLY A 23 4.42 8.82 1.61
N GLY A 24 4.66 7.56 1.95
CA GLY A 24 3.92 6.42 1.39
C GLY A 24 2.43 6.48 1.73
N ALA A 25 2.09 6.75 3.00
CA ALA A 25 0.70 6.89 3.43
C ALA A 25 0.00 8.07 2.73
N ALA A 26 0.69 9.21 2.58
CA ALA A 26 0.16 10.36 1.87
C ALA A 26 -0.08 10.06 0.37
N ILE A 27 0.86 9.39 -0.29
CA ILE A 27 0.68 8.96 -1.69
C ILE A 27 -0.52 8.02 -1.82
N MET A 28 -0.67 7.05 -0.90
CA MET A 28 -1.82 6.16 -0.91
C MET A 28 -3.12 6.94 -0.72
N PHE A 29 -3.21 7.76 0.31
CA PHE A 29 -4.43 8.49 0.68
C PHE A 29 -4.84 9.49 -0.42
N PHE A 30 -3.97 10.45 -0.75
CA PHE A 30 -4.29 11.47 -1.75
C PHE A 30 -4.37 10.92 -3.17
N GLY A 31 -3.53 9.94 -3.50
CA GLY A 31 -3.56 9.28 -4.80
C GLY A 31 -4.84 8.48 -5.00
N GLN A 32 -5.34 7.78 -3.98
CA GLN A 32 -6.64 7.10 -4.05
C GLN A 32 -7.79 8.09 -4.20
N ILE A 33 -7.79 9.18 -3.45
CA ILE A 33 -8.78 10.25 -3.60
C ILE A 33 -8.78 10.80 -5.03
N ALA A 34 -7.60 11.15 -5.56
CA ALA A 34 -7.47 11.66 -6.93
C ALA A 34 -7.97 10.65 -7.97
N LEU A 35 -7.65 9.36 -7.80
CA LEU A 35 -8.13 8.30 -8.68
C LEU A 35 -9.66 8.12 -8.60
N ILE A 36 -10.25 8.20 -7.42
CA ILE A 36 -11.69 8.14 -7.23
C ILE A 36 -12.38 9.31 -7.95
N PHE A 37 -11.88 10.53 -7.78
CA PHE A 37 -12.40 11.70 -8.48
C PHE A 37 -12.27 11.59 -10.01
N ALA A 38 -11.11 11.12 -10.50
CA ALA A 38 -10.90 10.89 -11.93
C ALA A 38 -11.87 9.84 -12.47
N GLN A 39 -12.05 8.73 -11.76
CA GLN A 39 -13.01 7.68 -12.14
C GLN A 39 -14.45 8.17 -12.11
N TYR A 40 -14.80 9.00 -11.13
CA TYR A 40 -16.13 9.62 -11.06
C TYR A 40 -16.38 10.55 -12.25
N ALA A 41 -15.41 11.37 -12.59
CA ALA A 41 -15.53 12.30 -13.73
C ALA A 41 -15.65 11.57 -15.07
N LEU A 42 -14.95 10.43 -15.24
CA LEU A 42 -14.93 9.67 -16.50
C LEU A 42 -16.11 8.71 -16.66
N TRP A 43 -16.56 8.09 -15.58
CA TRP A 43 -17.54 6.98 -15.63
C TRP A 43 -18.73 7.16 -14.70
N GLY A 44 -18.89 8.32 -14.05
CA GLY A 44 -19.95 8.59 -13.08
C GLY A 44 -19.75 7.87 -11.74
N PRO A 45 -20.72 7.91 -10.83
CA PRO A 45 -20.62 7.34 -9.49
C PRO A 45 -20.37 5.83 -9.54
N PRO A 46 -19.56 5.28 -8.60
CA PRO A 46 -19.40 3.84 -8.45
C PRO A 46 -20.70 3.18 -7.98
N ALA A 47 -20.83 1.89 -8.23
CA ALA A 47 -21.87 1.11 -7.60
C ALA A 47 -21.74 1.19 -6.07
N PRO A 48 -22.83 1.22 -5.32
CA PRO A 48 -22.76 1.22 -3.86
C PRO A 48 -22.03 -0.03 -3.35
N HIS A 49 -20.95 0.16 -2.65
CA HIS A 49 -20.25 -0.92 -1.97
C HIS A 49 -20.55 -0.87 -0.47
N LYS A 50 -20.73 -2.04 0.12
CA LYS A 50 -20.82 -2.12 1.57
C LYS A 50 -19.44 -1.80 2.18
N ILE A 51 -19.40 -0.80 3.03
CA ILE A 51 -18.19 -0.49 3.80
C ILE A 51 -18.07 -1.56 4.90
N PRO A 52 -16.99 -2.32 4.93
CA PRO A 52 -16.80 -3.33 5.97
C PRO A 52 -16.85 -2.71 7.36
N LEU A 53 -17.59 -3.34 8.28
CA LEU A 53 -17.68 -2.93 9.69
C LEU A 53 -18.27 -1.52 9.93
N ALA A 54 -18.93 -0.89 8.94
CA ALA A 54 -19.51 0.44 9.12
C ALA A 54 -20.57 0.51 10.24
N ASP A 55 -21.22 -0.62 10.53
CA ASP A 55 -22.21 -0.78 11.60
C ASP A 55 -21.60 -1.05 12.98
N LYS A 56 -20.27 -1.21 13.09
CA LYS A 56 -19.58 -1.57 14.33
C LYS A 56 -19.10 -0.33 15.10
N PRO A 57 -18.94 -0.42 16.42
CA PRO A 57 -18.34 0.64 17.22
C PRO A 57 -16.96 1.08 16.66
N ILE A 58 -16.65 2.37 16.79
CA ILE A 58 -15.40 2.95 16.27
C ILE A 58 -14.13 2.19 16.74
N LEU A 59 -14.12 1.71 17.99
CA LEU A 59 -12.98 0.94 18.51
C LEU A 59 -12.78 -0.38 17.76
N VAL A 60 -13.87 -1.03 17.34
CA VAL A 60 -13.80 -2.26 16.53
C VAL A 60 -13.28 -1.93 15.12
N GLN A 61 -13.79 -0.84 14.52
CA GLN A 61 -13.29 -0.38 13.22
C GLN A 61 -11.80 -0.03 13.28
N LEU A 62 -11.35 0.72 14.27
CA LEU A 62 -9.94 1.06 14.48
C LEU A 62 -9.08 -0.20 14.62
N PHE A 63 -9.51 -1.14 15.47
CA PHE A 63 -8.74 -2.37 15.68
C PHE A 63 -8.61 -3.20 14.39
N PHE A 64 -9.71 -3.43 13.69
CA PHE A 64 -9.68 -4.27 12.49
C PHE A 64 -9.13 -3.52 11.27
N ILE A 65 -9.65 -2.34 10.93
CA ILE A 65 -9.33 -1.64 9.67
C ILE A 65 -7.94 -1.00 9.73
N VAL A 66 -7.53 -0.48 10.89
CA VAL A 66 -6.27 0.26 11.01
C VAL A 66 -5.13 -0.60 11.53
N ILE A 67 -5.39 -1.56 12.42
CA ILE A 67 -4.32 -2.34 13.07
C ILE A 67 -4.20 -3.73 12.47
N LEU A 68 -5.22 -4.57 12.63
CA LEU A 68 -5.11 -6.01 12.39
C LEU A 68 -5.04 -6.33 10.89
N MET A 69 -6.00 -5.84 10.09
CA MET A 69 -6.05 -6.16 8.66
C MET A 69 -4.82 -5.66 7.91
N PRO A 70 -4.36 -4.39 8.08
CA PRO A 70 -3.11 -3.93 7.47
C PRO A 70 -1.89 -4.76 7.86
N LEU A 71 -1.82 -5.29 9.08
CA LEU A 71 -0.74 -6.16 9.51
C LEU A 71 -0.78 -7.50 8.77
N LEU A 72 -1.94 -8.16 8.73
CA LEU A 72 -2.12 -9.43 8.03
C LEU A 72 -1.87 -9.28 6.53
N GLU A 73 -2.40 -8.22 5.92
CA GLU A 73 -2.20 -7.92 4.51
C GLU A 73 -0.73 -7.61 4.18
N THR A 74 -0.01 -6.93 5.07
CA THR A 74 1.44 -6.72 4.92
C THR A 74 2.21 -8.03 4.99
N ILE A 75 1.83 -8.93 5.88
CA ILE A 75 2.49 -10.25 5.99
C ILE A 75 2.20 -11.08 4.74
N VAL A 76 0.94 -11.20 4.35
CA VAL A 76 0.53 -12.09 3.24
C VAL A 76 0.83 -11.46 1.89
N GLY A 77 0.56 -10.16 1.71
CA GLY A 77 0.68 -9.48 0.42
C GLY A 77 2.09 -8.98 0.09
N GLN A 78 2.95 -8.70 1.09
CA GLN A 78 4.29 -8.20 0.83
C GLN A 78 5.38 -9.15 1.36
N TRP A 79 5.35 -9.49 2.65
CA TRP A 79 6.43 -10.29 3.23
C TRP A 79 6.49 -11.70 2.64
N LEU A 80 5.35 -12.38 2.56
CA LEU A 80 5.25 -13.75 2.07
C LEU A 80 5.70 -13.91 0.60
N PRO A 81 5.28 -13.06 -0.36
CA PRO A 81 5.77 -13.17 -1.74
C PRO A 81 7.21 -12.64 -1.92
N ILE A 82 7.54 -11.49 -1.32
CA ILE A 82 8.83 -10.83 -1.59
C ILE A 82 10.00 -11.63 -1.04
N ARG A 83 9.87 -12.19 0.16
CA ARG A 83 10.98 -12.93 0.81
C ARG A 83 11.38 -14.19 0.06
N PRO A 84 10.47 -15.11 -0.30
CA PRO A 84 10.85 -16.29 -1.09
C PRO A 84 11.34 -15.92 -2.49
N ILE A 85 10.64 -15.04 -3.20
CA ILE A 85 11.01 -14.67 -4.57
C ILE A 85 12.43 -14.10 -4.64
N ASN A 86 12.76 -13.16 -3.77
CA ASN A 86 14.09 -12.55 -3.77
C ASN A 86 15.13 -13.33 -2.96
N GLY A 87 14.76 -13.86 -1.79
CA GLY A 87 15.70 -14.51 -0.87
C GLY A 87 15.98 -15.97 -1.22
N VAL A 88 14.95 -16.78 -1.53
CA VAL A 88 15.10 -18.22 -1.79
C VAL A 88 15.38 -18.45 -3.27
N PHE A 89 14.53 -17.93 -4.15
CA PHE A 89 14.68 -18.12 -5.61
C PHE A 89 15.68 -17.16 -6.24
N ARG A 90 16.23 -16.20 -5.47
CA ARG A 90 17.24 -15.23 -5.90
C ARG A 90 16.82 -14.42 -7.13
N LEU A 91 15.53 -14.24 -7.36
CA LEU A 91 15.02 -13.42 -8.45
C LEU A 91 15.17 -11.93 -8.12
N SER A 92 15.06 -11.09 -9.14
CA SER A 92 15.23 -9.64 -8.96
C SER A 92 14.16 -9.04 -8.07
N TRP A 93 14.48 -7.92 -7.43
CA TRP A 93 13.51 -7.12 -6.65
C TRP A 93 12.30 -6.67 -7.48
N ARG A 94 12.48 -6.51 -8.80
CA ARG A 94 11.37 -6.17 -9.71
C ARG A 94 10.38 -7.32 -9.82
N VAL A 95 10.86 -8.55 -9.97
CA VAL A 95 10.01 -9.75 -10.02
C VAL A 95 9.29 -9.93 -8.68
N ALA A 96 10.01 -9.74 -7.57
CA ALA A 96 9.41 -9.80 -6.23
C ALA A 96 8.31 -8.73 -6.03
N ALA A 97 8.54 -7.50 -6.53
CA ALA A 97 7.54 -6.44 -6.49
C ALA A 97 6.29 -6.83 -7.29
N VAL A 98 6.45 -7.28 -8.52
CA VAL A 98 5.31 -7.70 -9.38
C VAL A 98 4.52 -8.82 -8.74
N GLY A 99 5.19 -9.85 -8.20
CA GLY A 99 4.53 -10.94 -7.48
C GLY A 99 3.74 -10.46 -6.26
N SER A 100 4.32 -9.55 -5.48
CA SER A 100 3.65 -8.93 -4.32
C SER A 100 2.43 -8.09 -4.73
N ILE A 101 2.58 -7.24 -5.73
CA ILE A 101 1.49 -6.39 -6.23
C ILE A 101 0.34 -7.25 -6.76
N ALA A 102 0.66 -8.27 -7.56
CA ALA A 102 -0.34 -9.17 -8.10
C ALA A 102 -1.10 -9.92 -6.99
N LEU A 103 -0.37 -10.53 -6.04
CA LEU A 103 -1.00 -11.25 -4.93
C LEU A 103 -1.87 -10.32 -4.08
N PHE A 104 -1.36 -9.16 -3.69
CA PHE A 104 -2.10 -8.18 -2.90
C PHE A 104 -3.39 -7.75 -3.59
N THR A 105 -3.33 -7.46 -4.89
CA THR A 105 -4.49 -7.04 -5.68
C THR A 105 -5.51 -8.16 -5.82
N LEU A 106 -5.06 -9.40 -6.10
CA LEU A 106 -5.93 -10.56 -6.24
C LEU A 106 -6.66 -10.93 -4.93
N MET A 107 -5.99 -10.79 -3.80
CA MET A 107 -6.59 -11.08 -2.48
C MET A 107 -7.81 -10.18 -2.17
N HIS A 108 -7.88 -8.99 -2.73
CA HIS A 108 -8.99 -8.07 -2.51
C HIS A 108 -10.23 -8.36 -3.39
N GLY A 109 -10.08 -9.19 -4.43
CA GLY A 109 -11.20 -9.66 -5.25
C GLY A 109 -11.93 -8.60 -6.05
N TYR A 110 -11.36 -7.40 -6.21
CA TYR A 110 -11.96 -6.36 -7.05
C TYR A 110 -11.86 -6.75 -8.52
N VAL A 111 -13.01 -6.74 -9.21
CA VAL A 111 -13.13 -7.05 -10.65
C VAL A 111 -13.55 -5.84 -11.47
N ASP A 112 -13.78 -4.71 -10.83
CA ASP A 112 -14.20 -3.46 -11.43
C ASP A 112 -13.11 -2.38 -11.39
N ARG A 113 -13.47 -1.14 -11.66
CA ARG A 113 -12.55 0.00 -11.64
C ARG A 113 -11.87 0.25 -10.27
N ALA A 114 -12.39 -0.29 -9.17
CA ALA A 114 -11.78 -0.18 -7.85
C ALA A 114 -10.39 -0.84 -7.82
N VAL A 115 -10.13 -1.79 -8.72
CA VAL A 115 -8.80 -2.42 -8.88
C VAL A 115 -7.69 -1.39 -9.12
N VAL A 116 -7.98 -0.27 -9.79
CA VAL A 116 -6.99 0.77 -10.10
C VAL A 116 -6.50 1.46 -8.82
N SER A 117 -7.42 1.80 -7.92
CA SER A 117 -7.08 2.38 -6.60
C SER A 117 -6.33 1.39 -5.73
N MET A 118 -6.70 0.11 -5.80
CA MET A 118 -6.04 -0.98 -5.09
C MET A 118 -4.61 -1.21 -5.60
N LEU A 119 -4.39 -1.17 -6.92
CA LEU A 119 -3.07 -1.26 -7.54
C LEU A 119 -2.13 -0.15 -7.05
N LEU A 120 -2.60 1.08 -6.92
CA LEU A 120 -1.79 2.16 -6.37
C LEU A 120 -1.30 1.83 -4.95
N GLY A 121 -2.20 1.36 -4.08
CA GLY A 121 -1.85 0.94 -2.72
C GLY A 121 -0.83 -0.19 -2.73
N ALA A 122 -1.07 -1.24 -3.53
CA ALA A 122 -0.17 -2.39 -3.67
C ALA A 122 1.24 -1.97 -4.13
N VAL A 123 1.35 -1.06 -5.11
CA VAL A 123 2.63 -0.53 -5.61
C VAL A 123 3.37 0.23 -4.51
N VAL A 124 2.69 1.12 -3.79
CA VAL A 124 3.31 1.90 -2.71
C VAL A 124 3.79 0.99 -1.58
N LEU A 125 2.97 0.04 -1.14
CA LEU A 125 3.33 -0.89 -0.06
C LEU A 125 4.51 -1.79 -0.46
N ALA A 126 4.52 -2.32 -1.69
CA ALA A 126 5.64 -3.08 -2.21
C ALA A 126 6.93 -2.23 -2.29
N ALA A 127 6.82 -0.97 -2.71
CA ALA A 127 7.96 -0.05 -2.77
C ALA A 127 8.54 0.24 -1.38
N VAL A 128 7.68 0.57 -0.38
CA VAL A 128 8.09 0.79 1.02
C VAL A 128 8.79 -0.44 1.57
N PHE A 129 8.20 -1.62 1.35
CA PHE A 129 8.78 -2.89 1.81
C PHE A 129 10.18 -3.13 1.21
N ILE A 130 10.32 -2.96 -0.10
CA ILE A 130 11.58 -3.22 -0.82
C ILE A 130 12.66 -2.20 -0.43
N VAL A 131 12.33 -0.92 -0.30
CA VAL A 131 13.27 0.10 0.15
C VAL A 131 13.80 -0.24 1.55
N GLU A 132 12.91 -0.57 2.48
CA GLU A 132 13.29 -0.99 3.84
C GLU A 132 14.11 -2.29 3.85
N ALA A 133 13.73 -3.27 3.03
CA ALA A 133 14.46 -4.54 2.95
C ALA A 133 15.88 -4.35 2.40
N LYS A 134 16.06 -3.52 1.35
CA LYS A 134 17.37 -3.22 0.75
C LYS A 134 18.31 -2.51 1.71
N ARG A 135 17.80 -1.61 2.54
CA ARG A 135 18.61 -0.90 3.55
C ARG A 135 18.75 -1.65 4.88
N LYS A 136 18.31 -2.94 4.92
CA LYS A 136 18.34 -3.79 6.12
C LYS A 136 17.58 -3.18 7.30
N GLY A 137 16.52 -2.41 7.01
CA GLY A 137 15.64 -1.79 8.00
C GLY A 137 14.58 -2.75 8.55
N ARG A 138 13.38 -2.23 8.81
CA ARG A 138 12.25 -2.99 9.36
C ARG A 138 11.10 -3.02 8.34
N PRO A 139 11.20 -3.82 7.25
CA PRO A 139 10.26 -3.74 6.13
C PRO A 139 8.81 -4.01 6.54
N VAL A 140 8.53 -5.04 7.34
CA VAL A 140 7.18 -5.34 7.80
C VAL A 140 6.60 -4.19 8.64
N LEU A 141 7.36 -3.68 9.61
CA LEU A 141 6.90 -2.59 10.47
C LEU A 141 6.62 -1.31 9.68
N SER A 142 7.55 -0.91 8.79
CA SER A 142 7.39 0.32 8.01
C SER A 142 6.23 0.23 7.04
N THR A 143 6.05 -0.91 6.37
CA THR A 143 4.94 -1.13 5.43
C THR A 143 3.60 -1.19 6.16
N TRP A 144 3.54 -1.91 7.29
CA TRP A 144 2.35 -1.95 8.13
C TRP A 144 1.95 -0.55 8.62
N LEU A 145 2.88 0.23 9.16
CA LEU A 145 2.59 1.60 9.61
C LEU A 145 2.14 2.52 8.47
N THR A 146 2.73 2.38 7.28
CA THR A 146 2.30 3.11 6.08
C THR A 146 0.84 2.78 5.75
N HIS A 147 0.49 1.50 5.73
CA HIS A 147 -0.86 1.02 5.43
C HIS A 147 -1.84 1.45 6.52
N ALA A 148 -1.50 1.23 7.78
CA ALA A 148 -2.32 1.61 8.92
C ALA A 148 -2.63 3.12 8.94
N LEU A 149 -1.63 3.96 8.67
CA LEU A 149 -1.80 5.41 8.61
C LEU A 149 -2.72 5.83 7.47
N ALA A 150 -2.56 5.24 6.27
CA ALA A 150 -3.46 5.52 5.15
C ALA A 150 -4.91 5.13 5.47
N ASN A 151 -5.12 3.94 6.06
CA ASN A 151 -6.45 3.47 6.46
C ASN A 151 -7.06 4.32 7.57
N ALA A 152 -6.25 4.81 8.53
CA ALA A 152 -6.71 5.72 9.57
C ALA A 152 -7.22 7.05 8.97
N CYS A 153 -6.52 7.59 7.97
CA CYS A 153 -6.97 8.79 7.25
C CYS A 153 -8.31 8.54 6.52
N VAL A 154 -8.44 7.40 5.84
CA VAL A 154 -9.71 7.02 5.16
C VAL A 154 -10.84 6.86 6.16
N LEU A 155 -10.60 6.13 7.27
CA LEU A 155 -11.61 5.94 8.30
C LEU A 155 -12.06 7.27 8.94
N SER A 156 -11.13 8.20 9.15
CA SER A 156 -11.45 9.53 9.68
C SER A 156 -12.41 10.30 8.76
N LEU A 157 -12.28 10.19 7.43
CA LEU A 157 -13.19 10.83 6.48
C LEU A 157 -14.63 10.24 6.52
N GLN A 158 -14.78 9.00 6.94
CA GLN A 158 -16.09 8.35 7.02
C GLN A 158 -16.92 8.80 8.25
N HIS A 159 -16.28 9.47 9.18
CA HIS A 159 -16.89 9.92 10.44
C HIS A 159 -17.03 11.46 10.55
N ILE A 160 -16.72 12.21 9.47
CA ILE A 160 -16.99 13.65 9.34
C ILE A 160 -18.30 13.85 8.59
#